data_f3e0d4365c11885056c6e0bcd108dfba
#
_entry.id   f3e0d4365c11885056c6e0bcd108dfba
#
_cell.length_a   1.000
_cell.length_b   1.000
_cell.length_c   1.000
_cell.angle_alpha   90.00
_cell.angle_beta   90.00
_cell.angle_gamma   90.00
#
_symmetry.space_group_name_H-M   'P 1'
#
loop_
_entity.id
_entity.type
_entity.pdbx_description
1 polymer ?
#
loop_
_entity_poly.entity_id
_entity_poly.type
_entity_poly.pdbx_seq_one_letter_code
_entity_poly.pdbx_strand_id
1 'polypeptide(L)'
;HIWYADDVMGKFIKAAEAYDPSTLFVVTGDHAERFNFSNDVSLWEKSGIPCFFYGAGIPTDLFAKDAAGSHLQIAPTLAELILPQGETYESLLPSLFDSRRAFNHRLYIENGQIGEEKDLKDKEFKAEIEAARTIAIWRIKNGNAIRSIE
;
A
#
# COMPACT_ATOMS: atom_id res chain seq x y z
N HIS A 1 -7.16 -1.59 -25.13
CA HIS A 1 -7.77 -1.91 -23.81
C HIS A 1 -7.34 -0.89 -22.72
N ILE A 2 -6.06 -0.53 -22.60
CA ILE A 2 -5.56 0.42 -21.58
C ILE A 2 -6.25 1.77 -21.70
N TRP A 3 -6.30 2.36 -22.91
CA TRP A 3 -6.97 3.65 -23.15
C TRP A 3 -8.45 3.63 -22.74
N TYR A 4 -9.16 2.52 -23.00
CA TYR A 4 -10.57 2.39 -22.61
C TYR A 4 -10.74 2.36 -21.07
N ALA A 5 -9.87 1.62 -20.38
CA ALA A 5 -9.91 1.54 -18.92
C ALA A 5 -9.61 2.90 -18.28
N ASP A 6 -8.64 3.63 -18.81
CA ASP A 6 -8.29 4.98 -18.38
C ASP A 6 -9.45 5.98 -18.55
N ASP A 7 -10.08 5.98 -19.74
CA ASP A 7 -11.24 6.84 -20.02
C ASP A 7 -12.43 6.54 -19.08
N VAL A 8 -12.72 5.23 -18.85
CA VAL A 8 -13.80 4.82 -17.94
C VAL A 8 -13.50 5.24 -16.49
N MET A 9 -12.26 5.03 -16.04
CA MET A 9 -11.84 5.44 -14.70
C MET A 9 -11.95 6.95 -14.52
N GLY A 10 -11.48 7.74 -15.49
CA GLY A 10 -11.62 9.20 -15.44
C GLY A 10 -13.08 9.68 -15.42
N LYS A 11 -13.97 9.03 -16.17
CA LYS A 11 -15.42 9.32 -16.14
C LYS A 11 -16.03 8.95 -14.79
N PHE A 12 -15.67 7.82 -14.22
CA PHE A 12 -16.13 7.38 -12.91
C PHE A 12 -15.72 8.37 -11.81
N ILE A 13 -14.44 8.76 -11.76
CA ILE A 13 -13.95 9.73 -10.78
C ILE A 13 -14.73 11.04 -10.87
N LYS A 14 -14.87 11.60 -12.08
CA LYS A 14 -15.64 12.85 -12.29
C LYS A 14 -17.11 12.74 -11.84
N ALA A 15 -17.74 11.61 -12.11
CA ALA A 15 -19.13 11.38 -11.71
C ALA A 15 -19.27 11.25 -10.18
N ALA A 16 -18.32 10.57 -9.53
CA ALA A 16 -18.31 10.42 -8.08
C ALA A 16 -18.03 11.75 -7.37
N GLU A 17 -17.11 12.57 -7.87
CA GLU A 17 -16.84 13.93 -7.35
C GLU A 17 -18.06 14.84 -7.51
N ALA A 18 -18.78 14.74 -8.62
CA ALA A 18 -19.99 15.51 -8.84
C ALA A 18 -21.13 15.10 -7.87
N TYR A 19 -21.15 13.83 -7.45
CA TYR A 19 -22.10 13.33 -6.49
C TYR A 19 -21.71 13.69 -5.05
N ASP A 20 -20.45 13.47 -4.68
CA ASP A 20 -19.89 13.82 -3.38
C ASP A 20 -18.48 14.41 -3.54
N PRO A 21 -18.34 15.74 -3.48
CA PRO A 21 -17.05 16.40 -3.59
C PRO A 21 -16.04 16.07 -2.48
N SER A 22 -16.48 15.43 -1.38
CA SER A 22 -15.61 15.01 -0.28
C SER A 22 -15.00 13.63 -0.48
N THR A 23 -15.29 12.96 -1.60
CA THR A 23 -14.80 11.62 -1.89
C THR A 23 -13.27 11.59 -1.98
N LEU A 24 -12.66 10.65 -1.25
CA LEU A 24 -11.25 10.29 -1.37
C LEU A 24 -11.12 9.06 -2.27
N PHE A 25 -10.29 9.17 -3.29
CA PHE A 25 -9.96 8.07 -4.20
C PHE A 25 -8.57 7.52 -3.91
N VAL A 26 -8.47 6.20 -3.89
CA VAL A 26 -7.17 5.51 -3.96
C VAL A 26 -7.18 4.65 -5.21
N VAL A 27 -6.25 4.94 -6.11
CA VAL A 27 -6.12 4.24 -7.39
C VAL A 27 -4.78 3.54 -7.42
N THR A 28 -4.81 2.23 -7.57
CA THR A 28 -3.59 1.41 -7.63
C THR A 28 -3.81 0.18 -8.53
N GLY A 29 -2.74 -0.44 -9.00
CA GLY A 29 -2.78 -1.74 -9.63
C GLY A 29 -2.84 -2.87 -8.61
N ASP A 30 -3.32 -4.03 -8.99
CA ASP A 30 -3.29 -5.25 -8.18
C ASP A 30 -1.92 -5.95 -8.24
N HIS A 31 -1.22 -5.83 -9.39
CA HIS A 31 0.13 -6.32 -9.61
C HIS A 31 0.84 -5.51 -10.71
N ALA A 32 2.14 -5.64 -10.79
CA ALA A 32 2.94 -5.08 -11.88
C ALA A 32 2.73 -5.87 -13.19
N GLU A 33 3.20 -5.29 -14.31
CA GLU A 33 3.19 -5.95 -15.61
C GLU A 33 3.95 -7.29 -15.56
N ARG A 34 3.37 -8.31 -16.17
CA ARG A 34 3.95 -9.66 -16.22
C ARG A 34 4.95 -9.84 -17.36
N PHE A 35 4.88 -8.98 -18.37
CA PHE A 35 5.73 -9.02 -19.55
C PHE A 35 6.65 -7.82 -19.59
N ASN A 36 7.93 -8.04 -19.44
CA ASN A 36 8.94 -7.01 -19.57
C ASN A 36 9.48 -7.02 -21.01
N PHE A 37 9.60 -5.85 -21.60
CA PHE A 37 10.14 -5.70 -22.97
C PHE A 37 11.66 -5.82 -23.02
N SER A 38 12.34 -5.90 -21.88
CA SER A 38 13.79 -6.09 -21.77
C SER A 38 14.12 -7.15 -20.73
N ASN A 39 15.23 -7.85 -20.94
CA ASN A 39 15.76 -8.82 -19.97
C ASN A 39 16.50 -8.13 -18.81
N ASP A 40 16.91 -6.88 -19.00
CA ASP A 40 17.67 -6.10 -18.02
C ASP A 40 16.79 -5.07 -17.33
N VAL A 41 15.80 -5.57 -16.58
CA VAL A 41 14.80 -4.77 -15.87
C VAL A 41 15.07 -4.86 -14.38
N SER A 42 15.12 -3.71 -13.72
CA SER A 42 15.30 -3.62 -12.27
C SER A 42 14.16 -4.27 -11.48
N LEU A 43 14.38 -4.57 -10.20
CA LEU A 43 13.30 -5.06 -9.33
C LEU A 43 12.15 -4.04 -9.18
N TRP A 44 12.46 -2.74 -9.23
CA TRP A 44 11.46 -1.68 -9.21
C TRP A 44 10.55 -1.77 -10.43
N GLU A 45 11.11 -1.86 -11.62
CA GLU A 45 10.34 -1.96 -12.87
C GLU A 45 9.52 -3.25 -12.94
N LYS A 46 10.05 -4.36 -12.38
CA LYS A 46 9.34 -5.65 -12.34
C LYS A 46 8.21 -5.71 -11.33
N SER A 47 8.25 -4.88 -10.29
CA SER A 47 7.39 -5.05 -9.11
C SER A 47 6.66 -3.79 -8.72
N GLY A 48 7.10 -2.63 -9.20
CA GLY A 48 6.49 -1.35 -8.89
C GLY A 48 5.14 -1.20 -9.57
N ILE A 49 4.17 -0.75 -8.81
CA ILE A 49 2.85 -0.33 -9.30
C ILE A 49 2.56 1.08 -8.79
N PRO A 50 1.93 1.92 -9.62
CA PRO A 50 1.55 3.25 -9.16
C PRO A 50 0.46 3.15 -8.09
N CYS A 51 0.49 4.08 -7.14
CA CYS A 51 -0.57 4.28 -6.16
C CYS A 51 -0.82 5.78 -6.03
N PHE A 52 -2.07 6.19 -6.27
CA PHE A 52 -2.47 7.60 -6.22
C PHE A 52 -3.54 7.78 -5.15
N PHE A 53 -3.36 8.79 -4.31
CA PHE A 53 -4.37 9.31 -3.41
C PHE A 53 -4.86 10.63 -3.99
N TYR A 54 -6.16 10.75 -4.23
CA TYR A 54 -6.75 11.90 -4.89
C TYR A 54 -8.10 12.25 -4.26
N GLY A 55 -8.39 13.53 -4.12
CA GLY A 55 -9.67 14.01 -3.61
C GLY A 55 -9.57 15.36 -2.92
N ALA A 56 -10.70 15.88 -2.46
CA ALA A 56 -10.75 17.15 -1.77
C ALA A 56 -9.92 17.13 -0.49
N GLY A 57 -9.06 18.14 -0.33
CA GLY A 57 -8.20 18.26 0.85
C GLY A 57 -6.92 17.42 0.82
N ILE A 58 -6.68 16.63 -0.24
CA ILE A 58 -5.44 15.90 -0.42
C ILE A 58 -4.42 16.80 -1.11
N PRO A 59 -3.32 17.18 -0.44
CA PRO A 59 -2.27 17.99 -1.06
C PRO A 59 -1.49 17.17 -2.09
N THR A 60 -0.99 17.84 -3.13
CA THR A 60 -0.23 17.18 -4.21
C THR A 60 1.14 16.67 -3.77
N ASP A 61 1.63 17.14 -2.63
CA ASP A 61 2.89 16.77 -1.99
C ASP A 61 2.68 15.94 -0.71
N LEU A 62 1.55 15.23 -0.62
CA LEU A 62 1.20 14.38 0.53
C LEU A 62 2.30 13.38 0.88
N PHE A 63 2.94 12.81 -0.14
CA PHE A 63 4.07 11.89 -0.01
C PHE A 63 5.34 12.48 -0.61
N ALA A 64 6.48 12.08 -0.08
CA ALA A 64 7.76 12.36 -0.73
C ALA A 64 7.78 11.76 -2.16
N LYS A 65 8.54 12.38 -3.08
CA LYS A 65 8.60 11.95 -4.50
C LYS A 65 9.10 10.52 -4.70
N ASP A 66 9.88 10.03 -3.75
CA ASP A 66 10.47 8.70 -3.69
C ASP A 66 9.77 7.78 -2.68
N ALA A 67 8.61 8.21 -2.17
CA ALA A 67 7.83 7.38 -1.26
C ALA A 67 7.43 6.07 -1.94
N ALA A 68 7.69 4.97 -1.26
CA ALA A 68 7.36 3.64 -1.72
C ALA A 68 6.96 2.74 -0.55
N GLY A 69 6.05 1.84 -0.83
CA GLY A 69 5.51 0.94 0.19
C GLY A 69 4.93 -0.32 -0.40
N SER A 70 4.03 -0.93 0.32
CA SER A 70 3.28 -2.10 -0.13
C SER A 70 1.77 -1.88 0.02
N HIS A 71 0.96 -2.73 -0.61
CA HIS A 71 -0.50 -2.72 -0.45
C HIS A 71 -0.95 -2.82 1.02
N LEU A 72 -0.15 -3.45 1.88
CA LEU A 72 -0.45 -3.56 3.32
C LEU A 72 -0.50 -2.21 4.04
N GLN A 73 0.08 -1.16 3.44
CA GLN A 73 0.12 0.18 4.00
C GLN A 73 -0.99 1.10 3.50
N ILE A 74 -1.78 0.69 2.51
CA ILE A 74 -2.89 1.50 1.97
C ILE A 74 -3.95 1.72 3.04
N ALA A 75 -4.40 0.66 3.70
CA ALA A 75 -5.43 0.76 4.73
C ALA A 75 -5.02 1.62 5.93
N PRO A 76 -3.85 1.44 6.56
CA PRO A 76 -3.41 2.34 7.63
C PRO A 76 -3.23 3.79 7.16
N THR A 77 -2.77 4.02 5.94
CA THR A 77 -2.67 5.38 5.39
C THR A 77 -4.04 6.04 5.23
N LEU A 78 -5.02 5.28 4.75
CA LEU A 78 -6.41 5.75 4.70
C LEU A 78 -6.97 6.03 6.09
N ALA A 79 -6.68 5.17 7.05
CA ALA A 79 -7.14 5.38 8.44
C ALA A 79 -6.61 6.72 8.98
N GLU A 80 -5.34 7.04 8.78
CA GLU A 80 -4.78 8.32 9.20
C GLU A 80 -5.35 9.56 8.47
N LEU A 81 -5.81 9.38 7.23
CA LEU A 81 -6.41 10.46 6.47
C LEU A 81 -7.86 10.74 6.86
N ILE A 82 -8.62 9.73 7.29
CA ILE A 82 -10.07 9.85 7.48
C ILE A 82 -10.54 9.74 8.93
N LEU A 83 -9.75 9.12 9.81
CA LEU A 83 -10.13 9.01 11.22
C LEU A 83 -9.91 10.34 11.95
N PRO A 84 -10.75 10.65 12.95
CA PRO A 84 -10.50 11.78 13.83
C PRO A 84 -9.15 11.68 14.51
N GLN A 85 -8.54 12.83 14.78
CA GLN A 85 -7.25 12.88 15.47
C GLN A 85 -7.32 12.21 16.85
N GLY A 86 -6.40 11.28 17.10
CA GLY A 86 -6.31 10.51 18.35
C GLY A 86 -7.03 9.16 18.34
N GLU A 87 -7.77 8.85 17.27
CA GLU A 87 -8.31 7.50 17.07
C GLU A 87 -7.18 6.50 16.77
N THR A 88 -7.37 5.29 17.25
CA THR A 88 -6.41 4.19 17.06
C THR A 88 -6.94 3.15 16.09
N TYR A 89 -6.04 2.55 15.33
CA TYR A 89 -6.37 1.46 14.42
C TYR A 89 -5.28 0.36 14.52
N GLU A 90 -5.64 -0.85 14.13
CA GLU A 90 -4.70 -1.97 14.06
C GLU A 90 -4.25 -2.20 12.63
N SER A 91 -2.94 -2.32 12.42
CA SER A 91 -2.35 -2.64 11.13
C SER A 91 -1.14 -3.57 11.26
N LEU A 92 -0.84 -4.30 10.17
CA LEU A 92 0.37 -5.13 10.07
C LEU A 92 1.63 -4.31 9.79
N LEU A 93 1.45 -3.13 9.20
CA LEU A 93 2.51 -2.17 8.90
C LEU A 93 2.03 -0.76 9.26
N PRO A 94 2.92 0.15 9.63
CA PRO A 94 2.59 1.56 9.78
C PRO A 94 2.14 2.16 8.44
N SER A 95 1.53 3.34 8.46
CA SER A 95 1.13 4.07 7.27
C SER A 95 2.33 4.43 6.36
N LEU A 96 2.04 4.87 5.14
CA LEU A 96 3.07 5.38 4.22
C LEU A 96 3.71 6.69 4.68
N PHE A 97 3.11 7.39 5.65
CA PHE A 97 3.69 8.62 6.21
C PHE A 97 4.89 8.35 7.10
N ASP A 98 4.85 7.27 7.88
CA ASP A 98 5.83 6.98 8.92
C ASP A 98 6.80 5.87 8.54
N SER A 99 6.48 5.07 7.55
CA SER A 99 7.24 3.86 7.26
C SER A 99 8.35 4.08 6.25
N ARG A 100 9.55 3.64 6.62
CA ARG A 100 10.70 3.44 5.73
C ARG A 100 10.89 1.98 5.34
N ARG A 101 10.03 1.10 5.86
CA ARG A 101 10.05 -0.34 5.65
C ARG A 101 8.72 -0.81 5.10
N ALA A 102 8.77 -1.68 4.11
CA ALA A 102 7.60 -2.36 3.57
C ALA A 102 7.99 -3.77 3.12
N PHE A 103 7.01 -4.64 3.02
CA PHE A 103 7.23 -5.97 2.49
C PHE A 103 5.97 -6.52 1.83
N ASN A 104 6.17 -7.55 1.02
CA ASN A 104 5.10 -8.42 0.53
C ASN A 104 5.51 -9.88 0.74
N HIS A 105 4.96 -10.80 -0.07
CA HIS A 105 5.27 -12.23 0.02
C HIS A 105 6.70 -12.62 -0.40
N ARG A 106 7.44 -11.73 -1.10
CA ARG A 106 8.78 -12.02 -1.66
C ARG A 106 9.78 -10.90 -1.52
N LEU A 107 9.31 -9.66 -1.52
CA LEU A 107 10.14 -8.48 -1.60
C LEU A 107 10.06 -7.68 -0.31
N TYR A 108 11.12 -6.94 -0.03
CA TYR A 108 11.13 -5.92 0.99
C TYR A 108 11.56 -4.58 0.41
N ILE A 109 11.19 -3.52 1.07
CA ILE A 109 11.69 -2.16 0.88
C ILE A 109 12.27 -1.72 2.21
N GLU A 110 13.47 -1.18 2.20
CA GLU A 110 14.11 -0.58 3.36
C GLU A 110 14.88 0.66 2.93
N ASN A 111 14.55 1.81 3.51
CA ASN A 111 15.18 3.10 3.19
C ASN A 111 15.24 3.40 1.68
N GLY A 112 14.15 3.16 0.97
CA GLY A 112 14.04 3.39 -0.47
C GLY A 112 14.70 2.35 -1.36
N GLN A 113 15.32 1.33 -0.79
CA GLN A 113 15.91 0.22 -1.55
C GLN A 113 14.98 -0.99 -1.55
N ILE A 114 14.81 -1.61 -2.72
CA ILE A 114 14.05 -2.85 -2.89
C ILE A 114 14.99 -4.04 -2.98
N GLY A 115 14.62 -5.15 -2.34
CA GLY A 115 15.35 -6.40 -2.41
C GLY A 115 14.44 -7.62 -2.29
N GLU A 116 14.99 -8.80 -2.59
CA GLU A 116 14.31 -10.06 -2.30
C GLU A 116 14.52 -10.44 -0.83
N GLU A 117 13.47 -10.92 -0.17
CA GLU A 117 13.52 -11.24 1.27
C GLU A 117 14.63 -12.21 1.65
N LYS A 118 14.97 -13.15 0.75
CA LYS A 118 16.08 -14.09 0.98
C LYS A 118 17.42 -13.38 1.21
N ASP A 119 17.60 -12.18 0.65
CA ASP A 119 18.81 -11.39 0.70
C ASP A 119 18.79 -10.34 1.84
N LEU A 120 17.67 -10.19 2.54
CA LEU A 120 17.54 -9.28 3.68
C LEU A 120 18.49 -9.71 4.81
N LYS A 121 19.34 -8.80 5.24
CA LYS A 121 20.35 -9.07 6.29
C LYS A 121 19.90 -8.64 7.68
N ASP A 122 19.01 -7.65 7.75
CA ASP A 122 18.47 -7.15 9.01
C ASP A 122 17.63 -8.23 9.68
N LYS A 123 18.10 -8.72 10.82
CA LYS A 123 17.44 -9.79 11.59
C LYS A 123 16.17 -9.31 12.27
N GLU A 124 16.15 -8.05 12.70
CA GLU A 124 14.99 -7.44 13.34
C GLU A 124 13.87 -7.30 12.32
N PHE A 125 14.17 -6.78 11.14
CA PHE A 125 13.19 -6.65 10.07
C PHE A 125 12.68 -8.03 9.57
N LYS A 126 13.53 -9.05 9.52
CA LYS A 126 13.06 -10.43 9.26
C LYS A 126 12.07 -10.90 10.30
N ALA A 127 12.33 -10.66 11.57
CA ALA A 127 11.41 -11.03 12.65
C ALA A 127 10.08 -10.27 12.56
N GLU A 128 10.11 -9.00 12.18
CA GLU A 128 8.89 -8.20 11.92
C GLU A 128 8.05 -8.82 10.79
N ILE A 129 8.67 -9.21 9.67
CA ILE A 129 8.01 -9.85 8.54
C ILE A 129 7.36 -11.18 8.97
N GLU A 130 8.09 -12.01 9.69
CA GLU A 130 7.58 -13.29 10.18
C GLU A 130 6.42 -13.13 11.18
N ALA A 131 6.53 -12.16 12.08
CA ALA A 131 5.47 -11.84 13.03
C ALA A 131 4.20 -11.35 12.31
N ALA A 132 4.31 -10.45 11.37
CA ALA A 132 3.18 -9.94 10.59
C ALA A 132 2.50 -11.05 9.78
N ARG A 133 3.26 -11.94 9.15
CA ARG A 133 2.72 -13.11 8.44
C ARG A 133 1.99 -14.07 9.38
N THR A 134 2.57 -14.32 10.54
CA THR A 134 1.95 -15.18 11.56
C THR A 134 0.60 -14.63 11.99
N ILE A 135 0.54 -13.31 12.28
CA ILE A 135 -0.69 -12.62 12.65
C ILE A 135 -1.71 -12.69 11.50
N ALA A 136 -1.28 -12.43 10.25
CA ALA A 136 -2.15 -12.48 9.07
C ALA A 136 -2.75 -13.88 8.88
N ILE A 137 -1.93 -14.93 8.96
CA ILE A 137 -2.38 -16.33 8.84
C ILE A 137 -3.35 -16.68 9.98
N TRP A 138 -3.05 -16.25 11.20
CA TRP A 138 -3.91 -16.47 12.35
C TRP A 138 -5.28 -15.81 12.17
N ARG A 139 -5.30 -14.54 11.70
CA ARG A 139 -6.54 -13.81 11.40
C ARG A 139 -7.37 -14.49 10.31
N ILE A 140 -6.74 -14.96 9.23
CA ILE A 140 -7.42 -15.69 8.15
C ILE A 140 -8.07 -16.97 8.70
N LYS A 141 -7.39 -17.71 9.59
CA LYS A 141 -7.89 -18.96 10.14
C LYS A 141 -8.98 -18.78 11.19
N ASN A 142 -8.91 -17.73 11.98
CA ASN A 142 -9.76 -17.53 13.15
C ASN A 142 -10.79 -16.41 12.98
N GLY A 143 -10.75 -15.70 11.84
CA GLY A 143 -11.65 -14.59 11.57
C GLY A 143 -11.47 -13.42 12.54
N ASN A 144 -12.52 -12.63 12.74
CA ASN A 144 -12.55 -11.50 13.68
C ASN A 144 -12.69 -11.92 15.16
N ALA A 145 -12.21 -13.09 15.52
CA ALA A 145 -12.28 -13.62 16.88
C ALA A 145 -11.36 -12.90 17.90
N ILE A 146 -10.72 -11.79 17.53
CA ILE A 146 -10.17 -10.85 18.51
C ILE A 146 -11.37 -10.08 19.09
N ARG A 147 -12.06 -10.69 20.05
CA ARG A 147 -12.85 -9.92 20.99
C ARG A 147 -11.86 -9.26 21.92
N SER A 148 -11.99 -7.92 22.09
CA SER A 148 -11.34 -7.20 23.16
C SER A 148 -11.44 -8.03 24.45
N ILE A 149 -10.30 -8.39 25.01
CA ILE A 149 -10.26 -8.89 26.39
C ILE A 149 -10.58 -7.65 27.24
N GLU A 150 -11.85 -7.54 27.65
CA GLU A 150 -12.25 -6.60 28.71
C GLU A 150 -11.61 -7.01 30.03
#